data_59820b351cc83f12432e2af30ce73214
#
_entry.id   59820b351cc83f12432e2af30ce73214
#
_cell.length_a   1.000
_cell.length_b   1.000
_cell.length_c   1.000
_cell.angle_alpha   90.00
_cell.angle_beta   90.00
_cell.angle_gamma   90.00
#
_symmetry.space_group_name_H-M   'P 1'
#
loop_
_entity.id
_entity.type
_entity.pdbx_description
1 polymer ?
#
loop_
_entity_poly.entity_id
_entity_poly.type
_entity_poly.pdbx_seq_one_letter_code
_entity_poly.pdbx_strand_id
1 'polypeptide(L)'
;MNKKILIAGTVVLTVSVIIYLALSIFFLNHFQFHTMLNDNNVSLKTAEEIEGELKKEAADYHITIVGRNDLQDIISAEDIALQPVFDGSIERILHERSAFAWPLSLFANKTYTCDSVAEYSAEKLKDKINGLCFWKQENMQQPVNASYTYSNGSYQIIPEQEGALLDRSRVMQTLAGKIGAMEETVSLDDTGCYQEPAVKSDNAALKITVENLNQFAEASLTFTFGDNKEVLDGNTIKDWLTVEGTSVKLNEEAVKSYVRGLAQKYDTFGKRRSFQTTGGKKITVQGGNYGWWMDRVSTIKAVTDAIKAKKTGEMSPVYFATAAAYGENDYGNSYVEIDLDAQHVYIYQDGKMVTDAACVSGKAIAGHGTPDGTYAITYKEKDATLVGENYSSPVKLWMPLNGNIGLNDASWRSKFGGDIYINGGSHGCVNIKNKKAKQ
;
A
#
# COMPACT_ATOMS: atom_id res chain seq x y z
N MET A 1 -21.27 -105.22 -18.19
CA MET A 1 -20.49 -104.19 -17.63
C MET A 1 -19.18 -104.73 -17.07
N ASN A 2 -18.02 -104.35 -17.55
CA ASN A 2 -16.72 -104.94 -17.26
C ASN A 2 -16.33 -104.83 -15.76
N LYS A 3 -16.15 -106.01 -15.08
CA LYS A 3 -15.77 -106.09 -13.67
C LYS A 3 -14.58 -105.17 -13.32
N LYS A 4 -13.64 -104.98 -14.29
CA LYS A 4 -12.48 -104.05 -14.14
C LYS A 4 -12.90 -102.55 -14.08
N ILE A 5 -13.95 -102.16 -14.82
CA ILE A 5 -14.48 -100.76 -14.78
C ILE A 5 -15.19 -100.49 -13.46
N LEU A 6 -15.89 -101.50 -12.90
CA LEU A 6 -16.57 -101.37 -11.62
C LEU A 6 -15.56 -101.22 -10.48
N ILE A 7 -14.50 -102.05 -10.49
CA ILE A 7 -13.42 -101.99 -9.49
C ILE A 7 -12.69 -100.67 -9.59
N ALA A 8 -12.32 -100.20 -10.79
CA ALA A 8 -11.70 -98.90 -11.02
C ALA A 8 -12.56 -97.70 -10.50
N GLY A 9 -13.88 -97.75 -10.81
CA GLY A 9 -14.84 -96.74 -10.31
C GLY A 9 -14.97 -96.71 -8.82
N THR A 10 -15.00 -97.93 -8.19
CA THR A 10 -15.05 -98.01 -6.71
C THR A 10 -13.76 -97.46 -6.04
N VAL A 11 -12.59 -97.77 -6.61
CA VAL A 11 -11.31 -97.24 -6.12
C VAL A 11 -11.28 -95.73 -6.25
N VAL A 12 -11.67 -95.13 -7.36
CA VAL A 12 -11.74 -93.67 -7.57
C VAL A 12 -12.70 -93.03 -6.59
N LEU A 13 -13.89 -93.58 -6.42
CA LEU A 13 -14.86 -93.03 -5.43
C LEU A 13 -14.32 -93.11 -3.99
N THR A 14 -13.70 -94.22 -3.59
CA THR A 14 -13.12 -94.40 -2.25
C THR A 14 -12.00 -93.37 -2.01
N VAL A 15 -11.09 -93.18 -2.98
CA VAL A 15 -10.01 -92.16 -2.90
C VAL A 15 -10.60 -90.77 -2.80
N SER A 16 -11.61 -90.43 -3.61
CA SER A 16 -12.29 -89.12 -3.57
C SER A 16 -12.94 -88.84 -2.21
N VAL A 17 -13.58 -89.82 -1.60
CA VAL A 17 -14.17 -89.73 -0.24
C VAL A 17 -13.08 -89.52 0.80
N ILE A 18 -11.95 -90.25 0.70
CA ILE A 18 -10.82 -90.07 1.63
C ILE A 18 -10.25 -88.66 1.52
N ILE A 19 -10.01 -88.13 0.31
CA ILE A 19 -9.56 -86.81 0.06
C ILE A 19 -10.55 -85.73 0.61
N TYR A 20 -11.84 -85.94 0.36
CA TYR A 20 -12.89 -85.05 0.87
C TYR A 20 -12.91 -85.00 2.36
N LEU A 21 -12.79 -86.08 3.07
CA LEU A 21 -12.79 -86.18 4.53
C LEU A 21 -11.47 -85.58 5.11
N ALA A 22 -10.33 -85.91 4.49
CA ALA A 22 -9.04 -85.35 4.91
C ALA A 22 -9.01 -83.83 4.79
N LEU A 23 -9.47 -83.29 3.68
CA LEU A 23 -9.59 -81.83 3.49
C LEU A 23 -10.66 -81.20 4.40
N SER A 24 -11.76 -81.92 4.67
CA SER A 24 -12.77 -81.43 5.61
C SER A 24 -12.21 -81.31 7.05
N ILE A 25 -11.37 -82.29 7.47
CA ILE A 25 -10.66 -82.26 8.76
C ILE A 25 -9.64 -81.13 8.78
N PHE A 26 -8.87 -80.94 7.70
CA PHE A 26 -7.94 -79.81 7.54
C PHE A 26 -8.65 -78.47 7.68
N PHE A 27 -9.79 -78.30 7.01
CA PHE A 27 -10.55 -77.05 7.07
C PHE A 27 -11.35 -76.86 8.37
N LEU A 28 -11.29 -77.73 9.33
CA LEU A 28 -11.79 -77.42 10.68
C LEU A 28 -11.03 -76.29 11.32
N ASN A 29 -9.70 -76.21 11.09
CA ASN A 29 -8.81 -75.25 11.68
C ASN A 29 -8.14 -74.30 10.67
N HIS A 30 -8.45 -74.41 9.34
CA HIS A 30 -7.88 -73.61 8.30
C HIS A 30 -8.99 -72.95 7.46
N PHE A 31 -8.77 -71.74 6.99
CA PHE A 31 -9.68 -71.05 6.06
C PHE A 31 -9.72 -71.79 4.73
N GLN A 32 -10.89 -71.80 4.08
CA GLN A 32 -11.11 -72.48 2.80
C GLN A 32 -10.42 -71.78 1.65
N PHE A 33 -10.38 -72.38 0.47
CA PHE A 33 -9.85 -71.75 -0.76
C PHE A 33 -10.59 -70.46 -1.06
N HIS A 34 -9.89 -69.52 -1.68
CA HIS A 34 -10.41 -68.24 -2.15
C HIS A 34 -11.13 -67.44 -1.04
N THR A 35 -10.64 -67.54 0.18
CA THR A 35 -11.13 -66.75 1.33
C THR A 35 -10.30 -65.48 1.49
N MET A 36 -10.98 -64.33 1.53
CA MET A 36 -10.40 -63.03 1.81
C MET A 36 -10.89 -62.53 3.20
N LEU A 37 -10.01 -61.90 3.97
CA LEU A 37 -10.33 -61.23 5.23
C LEU A 37 -9.74 -59.82 5.14
N ASN A 38 -10.55 -58.76 5.21
CA ASN A 38 -10.13 -57.38 5.06
C ASN A 38 -9.21 -57.19 3.83
N ASP A 39 -9.62 -57.75 2.66
CA ASP A 39 -8.87 -57.70 1.39
C ASP A 39 -7.58 -58.56 1.36
N ASN A 40 -7.17 -59.16 2.47
CA ASN A 40 -6.03 -60.07 2.55
C ASN A 40 -6.43 -61.50 2.25
N ASN A 41 -5.61 -62.21 1.45
CA ASN A 41 -5.86 -63.62 1.13
C ASN A 41 -5.46 -64.50 2.33
N VAL A 42 -6.46 -65.07 3.00
CA VAL A 42 -6.28 -65.94 4.17
C VAL A 42 -6.51 -67.40 3.85
N SER A 43 -6.59 -67.80 2.54
CA SER A 43 -6.79 -69.18 2.11
C SER A 43 -5.75 -70.09 2.71
N LEU A 44 -6.20 -71.24 3.24
CA LEU A 44 -5.37 -72.30 3.83
C LEU A 44 -4.62 -71.92 5.12
N LYS A 45 -4.86 -70.74 5.67
CA LYS A 45 -4.22 -70.28 6.93
C LYS A 45 -5.10 -70.64 8.13
N THR A 46 -4.48 -70.82 9.26
CA THR A 46 -5.12 -70.89 10.60
C THR A 46 -5.42 -69.47 11.13
N ALA A 47 -6.27 -69.40 12.13
CA ALA A 47 -6.50 -68.14 12.84
C ALA A 47 -5.19 -67.57 13.47
N GLU A 48 -4.40 -68.46 14.09
CA GLU A 48 -3.12 -68.08 14.70
C GLU A 48 -2.10 -67.56 13.70
N GLU A 49 -2.01 -68.17 12.51
CA GLU A 49 -1.15 -67.67 11.40
C GLU A 49 -1.57 -66.26 10.93
N ILE A 50 -2.89 -66.04 10.80
CA ILE A 50 -3.44 -64.72 10.40
C ILE A 50 -3.16 -63.69 11.47
N GLU A 51 -3.41 -64.02 12.74
CA GLU A 51 -3.07 -63.10 13.87
C GLU A 51 -1.56 -62.80 13.95
N GLY A 52 -0.71 -63.84 13.66
CA GLY A 52 0.73 -63.63 13.59
C GLY A 52 1.16 -62.70 12.46
N GLU A 53 0.53 -62.81 11.29
CA GLU A 53 0.76 -61.91 10.15
C GLU A 53 0.30 -60.47 10.50
N LEU A 54 -0.90 -60.30 11.04
CA LEU A 54 -1.41 -58.99 11.47
C LEU A 54 -0.56 -58.36 12.58
N LYS A 55 -0.03 -59.17 13.54
CA LYS A 55 0.92 -58.70 14.54
C LYS A 55 2.21 -58.18 13.91
N LYS A 56 2.72 -58.89 12.91
CA LYS A 56 3.92 -58.49 12.18
C LYS A 56 3.67 -57.22 11.36
N GLU A 57 2.57 -57.15 10.64
CA GLU A 57 2.17 -56.00 9.87
C GLU A 57 2.00 -54.74 10.76
N ALA A 58 1.36 -54.89 11.93
CA ALA A 58 1.26 -53.83 12.92
C ALA A 58 2.62 -53.39 13.48
N ALA A 59 3.55 -54.36 13.68
CA ALA A 59 4.90 -54.05 14.18
C ALA A 59 5.78 -53.33 13.17
N ASP A 60 5.55 -53.59 11.88
CA ASP A 60 6.26 -52.94 10.76
C ASP A 60 5.65 -51.56 10.43
N TYR A 61 4.50 -51.20 11.00
CA TYR A 61 3.81 -49.94 10.75
C TYR A 61 4.65 -48.74 11.14
N HIS A 62 4.66 -47.75 10.29
CA HIS A 62 5.18 -46.41 10.58
C HIS A 62 4.40 -45.37 9.84
N ILE A 63 4.31 -44.17 10.41
CA ILE A 63 3.74 -43.01 9.73
C ILE A 63 4.82 -41.95 9.50
N THR A 64 5.00 -41.58 8.25
CA THR A 64 5.87 -40.46 7.83
C THR A 64 5.11 -39.17 7.90
N ILE A 65 5.60 -38.24 8.69
CA ILE A 65 5.02 -36.91 8.89
C ILE A 65 5.79 -35.91 8.02
N VAL A 66 5.11 -35.26 7.10
CA VAL A 66 5.68 -34.27 6.19
C VAL A 66 5.23 -32.88 6.63
N GLY A 67 6.18 -31.97 6.86
CA GLY A 67 5.94 -30.58 7.19
C GLY A 67 6.46 -29.64 6.12
N ARG A 68 6.33 -28.34 6.37
CA ARG A 68 6.91 -27.27 5.52
C ARG A 68 8.43 -27.32 5.56
N ASN A 69 9.09 -26.70 4.57
CA ASN A 69 10.54 -26.61 4.44
C ASN A 69 11.24 -27.97 4.32
N ASP A 70 10.58 -28.94 3.67
CA ASP A 70 11.09 -30.32 3.47
C ASP A 70 11.41 -31.06 4.77
N LEU A 71 10.84 -30.60 5.90
CA LEU A 71 11.00 -31.28 7.17
C LEU A 71 10.16 -32.55 7.21
N GLN A 72 10.74 -33.62 7.67
CA GLN A 72 10.08 -34.91 7.86
C GLN A 72 10.48 -35.52 9.20
N ASP A 73 9.55 -36.30 9.76
CA ASP A 73 9.79 -37.11 10.94
C ASP A 73 8.96 -38.40 10.84
N ILE A 74 9.28 -39.40 11.62
CA ILE A 74 8.63 -40.73 11.58
C ILE A 74 8.20 -41.13 12.98
N ILE A 75 7.00 -41.68 13.08
CA ILE A 75 6.51 -42.39 14.26
C ILE A 75 6.34 -43.85 13.88
N SER A 76 7.07 -44.74 14.53
CA SER A 76 6.95 -46.21 14.38
C SER A 76 5.93 -46.79 15.33
N ALA A 77 5.50 -48.04 15.06
CA ALA A 77 4.68 -48.83 15.95
C ALA A 77 5.31 -48.98 17.36
N GLU A 78 6.62 -49.17 17.40
CA GLU A 78 7.38 -49.31 18.66
C GLU A 78 7.31 -48.03 19.52
N ASP A 79 7.46 -46.85 18.88
CA ASP A 79 7.39 -45.54 19.53
C ASP A 79 6.10 -45.33 20.33
N ILE A 80 4.99 -45.91 19.86
CA ILE A 80 3.66 -45.71 20.44
C ILE A 80 3.08 -46.97 21.07
N ALA A 81 3.84 -48.08 21.09
CA ALA A 81 3.39 -49.39 21.53
C ALA A 81 2.10 -49.84 20.82
N LEU A 82 2.07 -49.69 19.51
CA LEU A 82 0.94 -50.10 18.66
C LEU A 82 0.81 -51.62 18.68
N GLN A 83 -0.38 -52.12 18.96
CA GLN A 83 -0.70 -53.53 18.98
C GLN A 83 -2.08 -53.79 18.37
N PRO A 84 -2.24 -54.83 17.55
CA PRO A 84 -3.56 -55.25 17.12
C PRO A 84 -4.31 -55.88 18.27
N VAL A 85 -5.57 -55.55 18.42
CA VAL A 85 -6.48 -56.18 19.39
C VAL A 85 -7.32 -57.21 18.68
N PHE A 86 -7.21 -58.45 19.14
CA PHE A 86 -8.00 -59.53 18.63
C PHE A 86 -9.18 -59.81 19.58
N ASP A 87 -10.39 -59.62 19.11
CA ASP A 87 -11.64 -59.87 19.85
C ASP A 87 -12.20 -61.26 19.67
N GLY A 88 -11.40 -62.22 19.09
CA GLY A 88 -11.82 -63.56 18.74
C GLY A 88 -12.73 -63.61 17.50
N SER A 89 -12.84 -62.54 16.72
CA SER A 89 -13.66 -62.50 15.52
C SER A 89 -13.11 -63.47 14.43
N ILE A 90 -11.79 -63.61 14.33
CA ILE A 90 -11.13 -64.48 13.35
C ILE A 90 -11.50 -65.93 13.60
N GLU A 91 -11.36 -66.40 14.88
CA GLU A 91 -11.76 -67.71 15.29
C GLU A 91 -13.27 -67.94 15.13
N ARG A 92 -14.09 -66.94 15.45
CA ARG A 92 -15.54 -67.03 15.28
C ARG A 92 -15.92 -67.20 13.80
N ILE A 93 -15.33 -66.42 12.89
CA ILE A 93 -15.52 -66.58 11.43
C ILE A 93 -15.07 -67.98 10.99
N LEU A 94 -13.97 -68.50 11.53
CA LEU A 94 -13.43 -69.79 11.24
C LEU A 94 -14.39 -70.92 11.68
N HIS A 95 -15.08 -70.81 12.81
CA HIS A 95 -15.95 -71.82 13.37
C HIS A 95 -17.41 -71.73 12.91
N GLU A 96 -17.90 -70.57 12.53
CA GLU A 96 -19.28 -70.41 12.02
C GLU A 96 -19.49 -70.98 10.63
N ARG A 97 -18.44 -71.20 9.86
CA ARG A 97 -18.52 -71.83 8.52
C ARG A 97 -18.48 -73.36 8.58
N SER A 98 -19.15 -74.00 7.68
CA SER A 98 -19.08 -75.49 7.56
C SER A 98 -17.77 -75.92 6.89
N ALA A 99 -16.89 -76.59 7.61
CA ALA A 99 -15.66 -77.19 7.07
C ALA A 99 -15.92 -78.17 5.92
N PHE A 100 -17.10 -78.85 5.90
CA PHE A 100 -17.51 -79.79 4.86
C PHE A 100 -17.97 -79.11 3.58
N ALA A 101 -18.20 -77.80 3.56
CA ALA A 101 -18.59 -77.03 2.39
C ALA A 101 -17.39 -76.57 1.52
N TRP A 102 -16.16 -76.99 1.83
CA TRP A 102 -14.95 -76.57 1.12
C TRP A 102 -14.98 -76.78 -0.41
N PRO A 103 -15.65 -77.82 -1.01
CA PRO A 103 -15.69 -77.93 -2.46
C PRO A 103 -16.37 -76.75 -3.14
N LEU A 104 -17.29 -76.05 -2.46
CA LEU A 104 -17.95 -74.84 -3.00
C LEU A 104 -16.97 -73.67 -3.06
N SER A 105 -15.97 -73.58 -2.19
CA SER A 105 -14.96 -72.53 -2.19
C SER A 105 -13.99 -72.63 -3.38
N LEU A 106 -13.95 -73.75 -4.09
CA LEU A 106 -13.20 -73.88 -5.35
C LEU A 106 -13.79 -73.03 -6.50
N PHE A 107 -15.07 -72.69 -6.42
CA PHE A 107 -15.83 -72.04 -7.45
C PHE A 107 -16.37 -70.65 -7.05
N ALA A 108 -16.18 -70.24 -5.83
CA ALA A 108 -16.70 -68.97 -5.31
C ALA A 108 -15.73 -68.34 -4.30
N ASN A 109 -15.45 -67.05 -4.47
CA ASN A 109 -14.70 -66.27 -3.49
C ASN A 109 -15.60 -65.92 -2.31
N LYS A 110 -15.05 -66.01 -1.10
CA LYS A 110 -15.71 -65.56 0.12
C LYS A 110 -14.91 -64.46 0.77
N THR A 111 -15.55 -63.32 0.99
CA THR A 111 -14.94 -62.21 1.69
C THR A 111 -15.59 -62.03 3.04
N TYR A 112 -14.79 -61.90 4.07
CA TYR A 112 -15.17 -61.55 5.43
C TYR A 112 -14.53 -60.24 5.85
N THR A 113 -15.21 -59.50 6.68
CA THR A 113 -14.67 -58.30 7.35
C THR A 113 -14.53 -58.56 8.83
N CYS A 114 -13.41 -58.19 9.40
CA CYS A 114 -13.12 -58.25 10.81
C CYS A 114 -12.68 -56.87 11.23
N ASP A 115 -13.32 -56.31 12.25
CA ASP A 115 -12.90 -55.05 12.87
C ASP A 115 -11.64 -55.28 13.70
N SER A 116 -10.47 -55.28 13.06
CA SER A 116 -9.20 -55.25 13.83
C SER A 116 -8.98 -53.84 14.33
N VAL A 117 -9.14 -53.64 15.60
CA VAL A 117 -8.82 -52.35 16.26
C VAL A 117 -7.34 -52.39 16.64
N ALA A 118 -6.56 -51.49 16.05
CA ALA A 118 -5.21 -51.28 16.55
C ALA A 118 -5.26 -50.35 17.76
N GLU A 119 -4.74 -50.78 18.87
CA GLU A 119 -4.58 -49.98 20.09
C GLU A 119 -3.14 -49.48 20.24
N TYR A 120 -2.99 -48.22 20.65
CA TYR A 120 -1.70 -47.62 20.96
C TYR A 120 -1.74 -46.87 22.30
N SER A 121 -0.59 -46.64 22.90
CA SER A 121 -0.48 -45.83 24.09
C SER A 121 -0.59 -44.32 23.78
N ALA A 122 -1.68 -43.69 24.19
CA ALA A 122 -1.88 -42.27 24.03
C ALA A 122 -0.80 -41.41 24.72
N GLU A 123 -0.25 -41.89 25.84
CA GLU A 123 0.84 -41.26 26.59
C GLU A 123 2.14 -41.27 25.75
N LYS A 124 2.52 -42.46 25.25
CA LYS A 124 3.71 -42.60 24.39
C LYS A 124 3.58 -41.79 23.09
N LEU A 125 2.40 -41.80 22.48
CA LEU A 125 2.13 -40.97 21.29
C LEU A 125 2.33 -39.49 21.59
N LYS A 126 1.79 -38.99 22.70
CA LYS A 126 1.97 -37.63 23.16
C LYS A 126 3.45 -37.28 23.36
N ASP A 127 4.20 -38.16 24.00
CA ASP A 127 5.64 -37.96 24.27
C ASP A 127 6.44 -37.95 22.97
N LYS A 128 6.15 -38.87 22.04
CA LYS A 128 6.78 -38.91 20.72
C LYS A 128 6.48 -37.68 19.92
N ILE A 129 5.21 -37.22 19.89
CA ILE A 129 4.81 -35.97 19.20
C ILE A 129 5.55 -34.76 19.79
N ASN A 130 5.74 -34.69 21.10
CA ASN A 130 6.49 -33.62 21.74
C ASN A 130 7.97 -33.61 21.38
N GLY A 131 8.53 -34.75 20.97
CA GLY A 131 9.91 -34.88 20.53
C GLY A 131 10.15 -34.67 19.02
N LEU A 132 9.12 -34.44 18.21
CA LEU A 132 9.27 -34.26 16.76
C LEU A 132 10.15 -33.06 16.42
N CYS A 133 10.88 -33.17 15.34
CA CYS A 133 11.82 -32.12 14.84
C CYS A 133 11.14 -30.79 14.58
N PHE A 134 9.86 -30.77 14.30
CA PHE A 134 9.06 -29.57 13.99
C PHE A 134 8.99 -28.58 15.18
N TRP A 135 9.20 -29.04 16.44
CA TRP A 135 9.14 -28.18 17.63
C TRP A 135 10.45 -27.49 17.96
N LYS A 136 11.51 -27.74 17.21
CA LYS A 136 12.77 -27.03 17.41
C LYS A 136 12.57 -25.55 17.04
N GLN A 137 13.15 -24.65 17.82
CA GLN A 137 12.97 -23.20 17.67
C GLN A 137 13.35 -22.71 16.26
N GLU A 138 14.37 -23.32 15.66
CA GLU A 138 14.82 -23.02 14.30
C GLU A 138 13.77 -23.33 13.22
N ASN A 139 12.87 -24.27 13.49
CA ASN A 139 11.82 -24.72 12.57
C ASN A 139 10.46 -24.04 12.81
N MET A 140 10.33 -23.31 13.93
CA MET A 140 9.08 -22.62 14.29
C MET A 140 9.13 -21.14 13.88
N GLN A 141 8.79 -20.84 12.65
CA GLN A 141 8.69 -19.47 12.16
C GLN A 141 7.26 -18.94 12.32
N GLN A 142 7.13 -17.77 12.95
CA GLN A 142 5.85 -17.09 13.09
C GLN A 142 5.30 -16.70 11.71
N PRO A 143 4.00 -16.86 11.46
CA PRO A 143 3.39 -16.29 10.27
C PRO A 143 3.42 -14.75 10.35
N VAL A 144 3.64 -14.11 9.22
CA VAL A 144 3.63 -12.64 9.09
C VAL A 144 2.45 -12.23 8.24
N ASN A 145 1.64 -11.31 8.73
CA ASN A 145 0.51 -10.79 7.99
C ASN A 145 0.96 -10.02 6.75
N ALA A 146 0.16 -10.08 5.69
CA ALA A 146 0.28 -9.15 4.59
C ALA A 146 0.15 -7.71 5.09
N SER A 147 0.90 -6.82 4.49
CA SER A 147 0.98 -5.40 4.84
C SER A 147 1.10 -4.56 3.57
N TYR A 148 1.39 -3.26 3.71
CA TYR A 148 1.64 -2.42 2.57
C TYR A 148 2.87 -1.53 2.78
N THR A 149 3.48 -1.13 1.69
CA THR A 149 4.60 -0.19 1.67
C THR A 149 4.44 0.80 0.53
N TYR A 150 5.02 2.00 0.69
CA TYR A 150 5.13 2.97 -0.39
C TYR A 150 6.49 2.79 -1.08
N SER A 151 6.47 2.50 -2.37
CA SER A 151 7.66 2.35 -3.19
C SER A 151 7.38 2.72 -4.65
N ASN A 152 8.38 3.28 -5.34
CA ASN A 152 8.28 3.64 -6.76
C ASN A 152 7.05 4.51 -7.12
N GLY A 153 6.67 5.43 -6.22
CA GLY A 153 5.58 6.37 -6.47
C GLY A 153 4.17 5.84 -6.14
N SER A 154 4.04 4.64 -5.57
CA SER A 154 2.76 4.05 -5.21
C SER A 154 2.83 3.17 -3.97
N TYR A 155 1.68 2.94 -3.32
CA TYR A 155 1.54 1.92 -2.28
C TYR A 155 1.32 0.55 -2.93
N GLN A 156 2.03 -0.44 -2.42
CA GLN A 156 1.98 -1.83 -2.88
C GLN A 156 1.77 -2.76 -1.69
N ILE A 157 1.05 -3.86 -1.92
CA ILE A 157 0.88 -4.91 -0.92
C ILE A 157 2.18 -5.70 -0.82
N ILE A 158 2.66 -5.88 0.40
CA ILE A 158 3.68 -6.86 0.75
C ILE A 158 2.93 -8.15 1.10
N PRO A 159 3.14 -9.25 0.37
CA PRO A 159 2.50 -10.51 0.66
C PRO A 159 2.83 -11.02 2.07
N GLU A 160 1.92 -11.80 2.61
CA GLU A 160 2.11 -12.54 3.84
C GLU A 160 3.24 -13.56 3.73
N GLN A 161 3.76 -13.97 4.89
CA GLN A 161 4.63 -15.13 5.01
C GLN A 161 3.90 -16.15 5.87
N GLU A 162 3.67 -17.35 5.33
CA GLU A 162 2.88 -18.37 6.00
C GLU A 162 3.55 -18.92 7.27
N GLY A 163 4.89 -18.80 7.37
CA GLY A 163 5.62 -19.30 8.50
C GLY A 163 5.61 -20.84 8.62
N ALA A 164 6.01 -21.35 9.77
CA ALA A 164 6.04 -22.77 10.07
C ALA A 164 5.68 -23.05 11.54
N LEU A 165 4.82 -22.23 12.13
CA LEU A 165 4.36 -22.42 13.50
C LEU A 165 3.17 -23.37 13.52
N LEU A 166 3.34 -24.53 14.19
CA LEU A 166 2.30 -25.56 14.33
C LEU A 166 1.34 -25.26 15.50
N ASP A 167 0.06 -25.64 15.30
CA ASP A 167 -0.91 -25.78 16.38
C ASP A 167 -0.78 -27.16 16.99
N ARG A 168 -0.27 -27.22 18.24
CA ARG A 168 -0.01 -28.49 18.95
C ARG A 168 -1.26 -29.34 19.08
N SER A 169 -2.41 -28.75 19.35
CA SER A 169 -3.68 -29.46 19.50
C SER A 169 -4.14 -30.12 18.20
N ARG A 170 -4.01 -29.39 17.10
CA ARG A 170 -4.34 -29.90 15.77
C ARG A 170 -3.42 -31.03 15.34
N VAL A 171 -2.10 -30.88 15.54
CA VAL A 171 -1.12 -31.93 15.24
C VAL A 171 -1.45 -33.20 16.02
N MET A 172 -1.73 -33.09 17.32
CA MET A 172 -2.10 -34.23 18.17
C MET A 172 -3.36 -34.93 17.65
N GLN A 173 -4.40 -34.19 17.37
CA GLN A 173 -5.68 -34.71 16.85
C GLN A 173 -5.52 -35.37 15.46
N THR A 174 -4.78 -34.74 14.58
CA THR A 174 -4.52 -35.23 13.24
C THR A 174 -3.75 -36.55 13.26
N LEU A 175 -2.63 -36.58 14.01
CA LEU A 175 -1.80 -37.81 14.09
C LEU A 175 -2.55 -38.94 14.77
N ALA A 176 -3.31 -38.68 15.83
CA ALA A 176 -4.14 -39.70 16.46
C ALA A 176 -5.17 -40.30 15.48
N GLY A 177 -5.83 -39.45 14.68
CA GLY A 177 -6.78 -39.92 13.69
C GLY A 177 -6.14 -40.72 12.55
N LYS A 178 -4.99 -40.24 12.03
CA LYS A 178 -4.27 -40.92 10.94
C LYS A 178 -3.65 -42.27 11.38
N ILE A 179 -3.09 -42.34 12.57
CA ILE A 179 -2.58 -43.58 13.15
C ILE A 179 -3.72 -44.56 13.38
N GLY A 180 -4.88 -44.09 13.91
CA GLY A 180 -6.06 -44.93 14.09
C GLY A 180 -6.62 -45.49 12.78
N ALA A 181 -6.40 -44.81 11.67
CA ALA A 181 -6.74 -45.24 10.32
C ALA A 181 -5.62 -46.06 9.62
N MET A 182 -4.49 -46.30 10.31
CA MET A 182 -3.30 -47.02 9.77
C MET A 182 -2.74 -46.38 8.50
N GLU A 183 -2.82 -45.02 8.38
CA GLU A 183 -2.24 -44.30 7.26
C GLU A 183 -0.71 -44.22 7.40
N GLU A 184 0.02 -44.42 6.31
CA GLU A 184 1.49 -44.46 6.32
C GLU A 184 2.12 -43.07 6.13
N THR A 185 1.35 -42.06 5.69
CA THR A 185 1.85 -40.71 5.46
C THR A 185 0.83 -39.67 5.86
N VAL A 186 1.31 -38.52 6.34
CA VAL A 186 0.48 -37.35 6.66
C VAL A 186 1.22 -36.07 6.34
N SER A 187 0.58 -35.16 5.62
CA SER A 187 1.03 -33.79 5.44
C SER A 187 0.42 -32.88 6.50
N LEU A 188 1.25 -32.25 7.32
CA LEU A 188 0.80 -31.28 8.33
C LEU A 188 0.25 -30.01 7.69
N ASP A 189 0.67 -29.71 6.46
CA ASP A 189 0.20 -28.55 5.70
C ASP A 189 -1.21 -28.81 5.13
N ASP A 190 -1.39 -29.92 4.42
CA ASP A 190 -2.70 -30.29 3.84
C ASP A 190 -3.78 -30.50 4.91
N THR A 191 -3.37 -30.90 6.12
CA THR A 191 -4.28 -31.10 7.25
C THR A 191 -4.51 -29.84 8.10
N GLY A 192 -3.94 -28.69 7.70
CA GLY A 192 -4.14 -27.39 8.33
C GLY A 192 -3.59 -27.32 9.76
N CYS A 193 -2.49 -28.04 10.03
CA CYS A 193 -1.85 -28.04 11.34
C CYS A 193 -1.02 -26.79 11.63
N TYR A 194 -0.72 -25.98 10.62
CA TYR A 194 0.01 -24.72 10.78
C TYR A 194 -0.92 -23.57 11.15
N GLN A 195 -0.38 -22.63 11.93
CA GLN A 195 -1.02 -21.34 12.14
C GLN A 195 -0.86 -20.50 10.87
N GLU A 196 -1.95 -19.87 10.45
CA GLU A 196 -1.95 -19.04 9.25
C GLU A 196 -1.89 -17.55 9.59
N PRO A 197 -1.37 -16.73 8.68
CA PRO A 197 -1.46 -15.27 8.80
C PRO A 197 -2.93 -14.84 8.92
N ALA A 198 -3.20 -13.95 9.88
CA ALA A 198 -4.55 -13.42 10.09
C ALA A 198 -5.01 -12.50 8.94
N VAL A 199 -4.07 -11.89 8.23
CA VAL A 199 -4.31 -11.04 7.06
C VAL A 199 -3.47 -11.56 5.90
N LYS A 200 -4.15 -11.97 4.82
CA LYS A 200 -3.52 -12.42 3.57
C LYS A 200 -3.58 -11.31 2.51
N SER A 201 -2.78 -11.42 1.46
CA SER A 201 -2.70 -10.44 0.36
C SER A 201 -4.00 -10.29 -0.43
N ASP A 202 -4.88 -11.26 -0.37
CA ASP A 202 -6.22 -11.22 -0.95
C ASP A 202 -7.27 -10.55 -0.06
N ASN A 203 -6.90 -10.15 1.18
CA ASN A 203 -7.80 -9.51 2.13
C ASN A 203 -8.43 -8.25 1.55
N ALA A 204 -9.74 -8.20 1.51
CA ALA A 204 -10.51 -7.10 0.92
C ALA A 204 -10.24 -5.74 1.60
N ALA A 205 -10.11 -5.73 2.94
CA ALA A 205 -9.85 -4.49 3.68
C ALA A 205 -8.44 -3.94 3.36
N LEU A 206 -7.44 -4.82 3.24
CA LEU A 206 -6.08 -4.44 2.85
C LEU A 206 -6.06 -3.82 1.43
N LYS A 207 -6.73 -4.47 0.47
CA LYS A 207 -6.83 -3.97 -0.92
C LYS A 207 -7.49 -2.60 -0.99
N ILE A 208 -8.63 -2.43 -0.31
CA ILE A 208 -9.33 -1.13 -0.24
C ILE A 208 -8.44 -0.07 0.41
N THR A 209 -7.69 -0.41 1.47
CA THR A 209 -6.78 0.54 2.12
C THR A 209 -5.69 1.01 1.17
N VAL A 210 -5.05 0.09 0.44
CA VAL A 210 -4.01 0.41 -0.54
C VAL A 210 -4.56 1.24 -1.70
N GLU A 211 -5.74 0.92 -2.19
CA GLU A 211 -6.43 1.71 -3.22
C GLU A 211 -6.72 3.14 -2.74
N ASN A 212 -7.24 3.28 -1.52
CA ASN A 212 -7.51 4.59 -0.92
C ASN A 212 -6.24 5.40 -0.65
N LEU A 213 -5.13 4.77 -0.26
CA LEU A 213 -3.84 5.42 -0.13
C LEU A 213 -3.33 5.94 -1.48
N ASN A 214 -3.45 5.14 -2.53
CA ASN A 214 -3.07 5.52 -3.89
C ASN A 214 -3.96 6.63 -4.48
N GLN A 215 -5.19 6.78 -3.99
CA GLN A 215 -6.06 7.92 -4.34
C GLN A 215 -5.38 9.27 -4.09
N PHE A 216 -4.54 9.38 -3.07
CA PHE A 216 -3.84 10.61 -2.72
C PHE A 216 -2.40 10.62 -3.26
N ALA A 217 -1.70 9.49 -3.17
CA ALA A 217 -0.27 9.40 -3.44
C ALA A 217 0.09 9.49 -4.94
N GLU A 218 -0.87 9.27 -5.83
CA GLU A 218 -0.68 9.39 -7.29
C GLU A 218 -0.66 10.85 -7.80
N ALA A 219 -1.05 11.82 -6.95
CA ALA A 219 -0.96 13.23 -7.34
C ALA A 219 0.50 13.68 -7.48
N SER A 220 0.77 14.48 -8.51
CA SER A 220 2.09 15.06 -8.75
C SER A 220 1.94 16.45 -9.36
N LEU A 221 2.10 17.48 -8.52
CA LEU A 221 1.88 18.88 -8.85
C LEU A 221 3.22 19.61 -8.95
N THR A 222 3.49 20.23 -10.09
CA THR A 222 4.68 21.04 -10.30
C THR A 222 4.33 22.51 -10.29
N PHE A 223 4.86 23.26 -9.32
CA PHE A 223 4.75 24.72 -9.25
C PHE A 223 6.00 25.36 -9.84
N THR A 224 5.82 26.32 -10.72
CA THR A 224 6.93 27.04 -11.36
C THR A 224 6.94 28.51 -10.89
N PHE A 225 8.11 28.95 -10.40
CA PHE A 225 8.37 30.29 -9.88
C PHE A 225 9.61 30.85 -10.59
N GLY A 226 9.43 31.36 -11.82
CA GLY A 226 10.55 31.69 -12.68
C GLY A 226 11.35 30.46 -13.08
N ASP A 227 12.65 30.44 -12.77
CA ASP A 227 13.52 29.30 -13.04
C ASP A 227 13.41 28.18 -11.97
N ASN A 228 12.75 28.44 -10.86
CA ASN A 228 12.61 27.48 -9.76
C ASN A 228 11.36 26.63 -9.95
N LYS A 229 11.49 25.33 -9.63
CA LYS A 229 10.37 24.37 -9.61
C LYS A 229 10.24 23.73 -8.25
N GLU A 230 9.02 23.64 -7.79
CA GLU A 230 8.64 22.90 -6.57
C GLU A 230 7.70 21.77 -6.96
N VAL A 231 8.03 20.56 -6.56
CA VAL A 231 7.21 19.37 -6.86
C VAL A 231 6.59 18.86 -5.59
N LEU A 232 5.27 18.76 -5.60
CA LEU A 232 4.49 18.08 -4.56
C LEU A 232 3.98 16.77 -5.14
N ASP A 233 4.58 15.68 -4.72
CA ASP A 233 4.26 14.32 -5.20
C ASP A 233 3.98 13.37 -4.03
N GLY A 234 3.75 12.09 -4.37
CA GLY A 234 3.47 11.03 -3.41
C GLY A 234 4.57 10.84 -2.37
N ASN A 235 5.83 11.18 -2.66
CA ASN A 235 6.92 11.09 -1.66
C ASN A 235 6.69 12.06 -0.49
N THR A 236 6.08 13.19 -0.74
CA THR A 236 5.69 14.16 0.29
C THR A 236 4.31 13.86 0.85
N ILE A 237 3.35 13.56 -0.04
CA ILE A 237 1.94 13.35 0.32
C ILE A 237 1.77 12.14 1.24
N LYS A 238 2.55 11.06 1.06
CA LYS A 238 2.47 9.84 1.90
C LYS A 238 2.59 10.13 3.41
N ASP A 239 3.39 11.11 3.78
CA ASP A 239 3.63 11.50 5.18
C ASP A 239 2.47 12.34 5.77
N TRP A 240 1.51 12.75 4.92
CA TRP A 240 0.32 13.51 5.27
C TRP A 240 -0.93 12.64 5.39
N LEU A 241 -0.80 11.32 5.15
CA LEU A 241 -1.93 10.39 5.15
C LEU A 241 -2.07 9.70 6.50
N THR A 242 -3.30 9.56 6.95
CA THR A 242 -3.65 8.80 8.16
C THR A 242 -4.69 7.75 7.79
N VAL A 243 -4.48 6.50 8.24
CA VAL A 243 -5.37 5.37 7.98
C VAL A 243 -6.22 5.11 9.22
N GLU A 244 -7.53 5.07 9.05
CA GLU A 244 -8.52 4.70 10.07
C GLU A 244 -9.41 3.59 9.52
N GLY A 245 -9.17 2.35 9.95
CA GLY A 245 -9.78 1.17 9.32
C GLY A 245 -9.33 1.04 7.86
N THR A 246 -10.26 1.16 6.91
CA THR A 246 -9.96 1.20 5.47
C THR A 246 -9.98 2.62 4.88
N SER A 247 -10.40 3.61 5.68
CA SER A 247 -10.48 5.00 5.23
C SER A 247 -9.13 5.70 5.36
N VAL A 248 -8.81 6.54 4.38
CA VAL A 248 -7.59 7.35 4.37
C VAL A 248 -7.97 8.82 4.43
N LYS A 249 -7.33 9.56 5.32
CA LYS A 249 -7.54 11.00 5.50
C LYS A 249 -6.26 11.77 5.16
N LEU A 250 -6.42 12.86 4.42
CA LEU A 250 -5.36 13.81 4.16
C LEU A 250 -5.27 14.81 5.31
N ASN A 251 -4.08 15.00 5.87
CA ASN A 251 -3.82 16.01 6.89
C ASN A 251 -3.85 17.41 6.28
N GLU A 252 -4.93 18.14 6.47
CA GLU A 252 -5.11 19.50 5.93
C GLU A 252 -4.10 20.52 6.49
N GLU A 253 -3.63 20.34 7.73
CA GLU A 253 -2.61 21.21 8.32
C GLU A 253 -1.25 21.03 7.62
N ALA A 254 -0.94 19.84 7.15
CA ALA A 254 0.26 19.60 6.36
C ALA A 254 0.18 20.33 5.00
N VAL A 255 -0.97 20.28 4.32
CA VAL A 255 -1.20 21.06 3.08
C VAL A 255 -1.08 22.57 3.34
N LYS A 256 -1.69 23.07 4.43
CA LYS A 256 -1.57 24.48 4.81
C LYS A 256 -0.11 24.88 5.07
N SER A 257 0.64 24.02 5.76
CA SER A 257 2.06 24.27 6.05
C SER A 257 2.90 24.31 4.79
N TYR A 258 2.65 23.40 3.85
CA TYR A 258 3.33 23.39 2.57
C TYR A 258 3.08 24.67 1.77
N VAL A 259 1.81 25.08 1.60
CA VAL A 259 1.44 26.30 0.87
C VAL A 259 2.00 27.57 1.57
N ARG A 260 2.01 27.61 2.91
CA ARG A 260 2.67 28.68 3.66
C ARG A 260 4.17 28.75 3.37
N GLY A 261 4.83 27.60 3.27
CA GLY A 261 6.24 27.52 2.89
C GLY A 261 6.50 28.09 1.49
N LEU A 262 5.65 27.75 0.51
CA LEU A 262 5.73 28.33 -0.83
C LEU A 262 5.56 29.85 -0.79
N ALA A 263 4.53 30.37 -0.09
CA ALA A 263 4.28 31.79 0.03
C ALA A 263 5.46 32.52 0.72
N GLN A 264 5.99 31.94 1.81
CA GLN A 264 7.14 32.52 2.51
C GLN A 264 8.36 32.62 1.60
N LYS A 265 8.58 31.63 0.73
CA LYS A 265 9.73 31.57 -0.17
C LYS A 265 9.58 32.52 -1.37
N TYR A 266 8.39 32.60 -1.95
CA TYR A 266 8.18 33.23 -3.26
C TYR A 266 7.39 34.54 -3.24
N ASP A 267 6.66 34.88 -2.16
CA ASP A 267 5.97 36.16 -2.09
C ASP A 267 6.99 37.30 -1.94
N THR A 268 6.75 38.37 -2.71
CA THR A 268 7.60 39.59 -2.72
C THR A 268 6.81 40.85 -2.40
N PHE A 269 5.50 40.76 -2.24
CA PHE A 269 4.63 41.91 -1.96
C PHE A 269 5.11 42.70 -0.75
N GLY A 270 5.34 44.00 -0.95
CA GLY A 270 5.81 44.91 0.09
C GLY A 270 7.23 44.64 0.65
N LYS A 271 7.97 43.70 0.10
CA LYS A 271 9.34 43.39 0.52
C LYS A 271 10.31 44.50 0.09
N ARG A 272 11.44 44.59 0.80
CA ARG A 272 12.57 45.47 0.43
C ARG A 272 13.21 44.99 -0.86
N ARG A 273 13.57 45.95 -1.74
CA ARG A 273 14.24 45.66 -3.03
C ARG A 273 15.55 46.47 -3.09
N SER A 274 16.61 45.83 -3.53
CA SER A 274 17.83 46.52 -3.92
C SER A 274 17.61 47.10 -5.31
N PHE A 275 17.82 48.41 -5.45
CA PHE A 275 17.59 49.09 -6.71
C PHE A 275 18.80 49.93 -7.10
N GLN A 276 19.22 49.82 -8.35
CA GLN A 276 20.25 50.64 -8.93
C GLN A 276 19.57 51.82 -9.67
N THR A 277 19.69 53.03 -9.12
CA THR A 277 19.06 54.19 -9.71
C THR A 277 19.72 54.58 -11.04
N THR A 278 18.98 55.30 -11.91
CA THR A 278 19.54 55.90 -13.12
C THR A 278 20.72 56.81 -12.86
N GLY A 279 20.72 57.50 -11.71
CA GLY A 279 21.83 58.32 -11.23
C GLY A 279 23.05 57.55 -10.70
N GLY A 280 23.04 56.18 -10.78
CA GLY A 280 24.18 55.34 -10.40
C GLY A 280 24.27 55.00 -8.93
N LYS A 281 23.29 55.37 -8.09
CA LYS A 281 23.27 55.04 -6.67
C LYS A 281 22.60 53.65 -6.47
N LYS A 282 23.14 52.83 -5.61
CA LYS A 282 22.49 51.61 -5.12
C LYS A 282 21.71 51.93 -3.84
N ILE A 283 20.41 51.78 -3.86
CA ILE A 283 19.52 52.09 -2.75
C ILE A 283 18.68 50.86 -2.36
N THR A 284 18.05 50.92 -1.20
CA THR A 284 17.03 49.97 -0.78
C THR A 284 15.67 50.65 -0.82
N VAL A 285 14.79 50.19 -1.70
CA VAL A 285 13.39 50.62 -1.77
C VAL A 285 12.56 49.71 -0.87
N GLN A 286 11.80 50.31 0.06
CA GLN A 286 10.96 49.58 1.00
C GLN A 286 9.51 50.08 0.93
N GLY A 287 8.57 49.16 1.09
CA GLY A 287 7.14 49.48 1.07
C GLY A 287 6.52 49.45 -0.32
N GLY A 288 5.31 49.98 -0.40
CA GLY A 288 4.48 49.89 -1.60
C GLY A 288 3.55 48.67 -1.61
N ASN A 289 2.84 48.53 -2.70
CA ASN A 289 1.80 47.50 -2.89
C ASN A 289 2.07 46.63 -4.12
N TYR A 290 3.33 46.43 -4.45
CA TYR A 290 3.77 45.65 -5.59
C TYR A 290 4.44 44.34 -5.17
N GLY A 291 4.28 43.30 -5.97
CA GLY A 291 4.98 42.02 -5.79
C GLY A 291 4.04 40.83 -5.89
N TRP A 292 4.62 39.66 -5.85
CA TRP A 292 3.89 38.41 -5.74
C TRP A 292 3.24 38.31 -4.36
N TRP A 293 1.93 38.12 -4.35
CA TRP A 293 1.16 37.92 -3.11
C TRP A 293 0.18 36.77 -3.31
N MET A 294 0.54 35.62 -2.76
CA MET A 294 -0.26 34.41 -2.86
C MET A 294 -1.55 34.50 -2.02
N ASP A 295 -2.69 34.23 -2.65
CA ASP A 295 -3.92 33.87 -1.92
C ASP A 295 -3.78 32.46 -1.36
N ARG A 296 -3.27 32.38 -0.14
CA ARG A 296 -3.01 31.12 0.54
C ARG A 296 -4.26 30.29 0.75
N VAL A 297 -5.40 30.92 1.03
CA VAL A 297 -6.68 30.22 1.27
C VAL A 297 -7.15 29.52 0.01
N SER A 298 -7.24 30.23 -1.08
CA SER A 298 -7.64 29.69 -2.38
C SER A 298 -6.62 28.66 -2.90
N THR A 299 -5.33 28.90 -2.69
CA THR A 299 -4.27 27.96 -3.09
C THR A 299 -4.34 26.66 -2.30
N ILE A 300 -4.54 26.69 -0.96
CA ILE A 300 -4.72 25.51 -0.13
C ILE A 300 -5.89 24.68 -0.61
N LYS A 301 -7.04 25.33 -0.88
CA LYS A 301 -8.20 24.64 -1.43
C LYS A 301 -7.89 23.99 -2.77
N ALA A 302 -7.27 24.71 -3.71
CA ALA A 302 -6.94 24.20 -5.03
C ALA A 302 -5.95 23.02 -4.98
N VAL A 303 -4.93 23.07 -4.10
CA VAL A 303 -3.98 21.98 -3.87
C VAL A 303 -4.68 20.76 -3.27
N THR A 304 -5.53 20.96 -2.26
CA THR A 304 -6.31 19.87 -1.65
C THR A 304 -7.20 19.17 -2.67
N ASP A 305 -7.92 19.96 -3.48
CA ASP A 305 -8.81 19.42 -4.53
C ASP A 305 -8.00 18.67 -5.61
N ALA A 306 -6.83 19.21 -6.00
CA ALA A 306 -5.93 18.57 -6.95
C ALA A 306 -5.37 17.24 -6.46
N ILE A 307 -4.98 17.14 -5.19
CA ILE A 307 -4.54 15.89 -4.56
C ILE A 307 -5.67 14.87 -4.58
N LYS A 308 -6.87 15.25 -4.13
CA LYS A 308 -8.06 14.38 -4.14
C LYS A 308 -8.46 13.92 -5.54
N ALA A 309 -8.20 14.75 -6.55
CA ALA A 309 -8.46 14.44 -7.95
C ALA A 309 -7.32 13.69 -8.67
N LYS A 310 -6.25 13.27 -7.95
CA LYS A 310 -5.05 12.63 -8.52
C LYS A 310 -4.40 13.43 -9.66
N LYS A 311 -4.47 14.75 -9.58
CA LYS A 311 -4.00 15.60 -10.65
C LYS A 311 -2.48 15.49 -10.80
N THR A 312 -2.01 15.44 -12.04
CA THR A 312 -0.59 15.47 -12.40
C THR A 312 -0.30 16.65 -13.33
N GLY A 313 0.93 17.18 -13.25
CA GLY A 313 1.39 18.25 -14.14
C GLY A 313 1.52 19.61 -13.47
N GLU A 314 1.55 20.66 -14.30
CA GLU A 314 1.76 22.02 -13.83
C GLU A 314 0.53 22.58 -13.11
N MET A 315 0.82 23.28 -12.03
CA MET A 315 -0.17 24.01 -11.25
C MET A 315 0.38 25.38 -10.84
N SER A 316 -0.43 26.41 -10.97
CA SER A 316 -0.09 27.75 -10.48
C SER A 316 -0.81 28.05 -9.18
N PRO A 317 -0.16 28.66 -8.19
CA PRO A 317 -0.84 29.25 -7.04
C PRO A 317 -1.88 30.29 -7.46
N VAL A 318 -2.85 30.53 -6.61
CA VAL A 318 -3.78 31.65 -6.75
C VAL A 318 -3.12 32.89 -6.11
N TYR A 319 -3.24 34.04 -6.76
CA TYR A 319 -2.60 35.27 -6.29
C TYR A 319 -3.60 36.40 -6.09
N PHE A 320 -3.42 37.20 -5.05
CA PHE A 320 -4.05 38.53 -4.91
C PHE A 320 -3.35 39.57 -5.77
N ALA A 321 -2.02 39.48 -5.89
CA ALA A 321 -1.21 40.35 -6.73
C ALA A 321 -0.07 39.57 -7.37
N THR A 322 0.30 39.97 -8.58
CA THR A 322 1.40 39.39 -9.35
C THR A 322 2.47 40.42 -9.63
N ALA A 323 3.67 39.98 -10.00
CA ALA A 323 4.76 40.84 -10.42
C ALA A 323 5.21 40.48 -11.85
N ALA A 324 6.04 41.33 -12.44
CA ALA A 324 6.52 41.14 -13.82
C ALA A 324 7.50 39.99 -13.99
N ALA A 325 8.25 39.67 -12.91
CA ALA A 325 9.24 38.59 -12.88
C ALA A 325 9.32 37.95 -11.49
N TYR A 326 10.03 36.85 -11.37
CA TYR A 326 10.41 36.27 -10.06
C TYR A 326 11.84 36.70 -9.68
N GLY A 327 12.15 36.62 -8.38
CA GLY A 327 13.47 36.90 -7.85
C GLY A 327 13.63 38.32 -7.34
N GLU A 328 14.88 38.79 -7.21
CA GLU A 328 15.20 40.12 -6.62
C GLU A 328 14.68 41.27 -7.50
N ASN A 329 14.67 41.11 -8.82
CA ASN A 329 14.16 42.08 -9.78
C ASN A 329 12.73 41.75 -10.22
N ASP A 330 11.83 41.52 -9.28
CA ASP A 330 10.45 41.15 -9.60
C ASP A 330 9.67 42.21 -10.38
N TYR A 331 10.12 43.47 -10.39
CA TYR A 331 9.57 44.56 -11.23
C TYR A 331 9.97 44.43 -12.70
N GLY A 332 10.88 43.49 -13.05
CA GLY A 332 11.29 43.23 -14.42
C GLY A 332 12.11 44.38 -15.05
N ASN A 333 12.07 44.45 -16.40
CA ASN A 333 12.86 45.41 -17.18
C ASN A 333 12.05 46.58 -17.73
N SER A 334 10.75 46.62 -17.45
CA SER A 334 9.86 47.73 -17.91
C SER A 334 9.23 48.36 -16.67
N TYR A 335 9.72 49.55 -16.31
CA TYR A 335 9.31 50.23 -15.07
C TYR A 335 9.44 51.75 -15.21
N VAL A 336 8.84 52.47 -14.28
CA VAL A 336 9.01 53.90 -14.06
C VAL A 336 9.79 54.11 -12.78
N GLU A 337 10.96 54.75 -12.88
CA GLU A 337 11.71 55.24 -11.74
C GLU A 337 11.32 56.70 -11.48
N ILE A 338 10.96 57.02 -10.26
CA ILE A 338 10.64 58.35 -9.77
C ILE A 338 11.67 58.72 -8.70
N ASP A 339 12.64 59.54 -9.07
CA ASP A 339 13.62 60.08 -8.14
C ASP A 339 13.03 61.33 -7.46
N LEU A 340 12.61 61.17 -6.19
CA LEU A 340 11.96 62.18 -5.41
C LEU A 340 12.94 63.27 -4.98
N ASP A 341 14.23 62.96 -4.83
CA ASP A 341 15.28 63.96 -4.48
C ASP A 341 15.65 64.78 -5.71
N ALA A 342 15.85 64.12 -6.85
CA ALA A 342 16.17 64.82 -8.10
C ALA A 342 14.94 65.46 -8.77
N GLN A 343 13.73 65.14 -8.30
CA GLN A 343 12.47 65.55 -8.92
C GLN A 343 12.42 65.19 -10.41
N HIS A 344 12.75 63.92 -10.72
CA HIS A 344 12.87 63.47 -12.08
C HIS A 344 12.24 62.07 -12.23
N VAL A 345 11.60 61.81 -13.36
CA VAL A 345 10.99 60.51 -13.76
C VAL A 345 11.78 59.96 -14.92
N TYR A 346 12.13 58.67 -14.83
CA TYR A 346 12.73 57.91 -15.93
C TYR A 346 11.84 56.74 -16.25
N ILE A 347 11.59 56.51 -17.56
CA ILE A 347 10.71 55.44 -18.04
C ILE A 347 11.53 54.44 -18.84
N TYR A 348 11.49 53.18 -18.37
CA TYR A 348 12.18 52.08 -19.02
C TYR A 348 11.19 51.10 -19.66
N GLN A 349 11.52 50.65 -20.85
CA GLN A 349 10.85 49.54 -21.54
C GLN A 349 11.92 48.57 -22.02
N ASP A 350 11.75 47.30 -21.66
CA ASP A 350 12.68 46.20 -21.99
C ASP A 350 14.14 46.53 -21.71
N GLY A 351 14.40 47.17 -20.55
CA GLY A 351 15.72 47.57 -20.10
C GLY A 351 16.32 48.80 -20.74
N LYS A 352 15.58 49.45 -21.66
CA LYS A 352 16.03 50.66 -22.33
C LYS A 352 15.22 51.87 -21.86
N MET A 353 15.90 52.96 -21.53
CA MET A 353 15.25 54.21 -21.21
C MET A 353 14.61 54.79 -22.45
N VAL A 354 13.27 54.90 -22.47
CA VAL A 354 12.49 55.43 -23.61
C VAL A 354 12.24 56.93 -23.50
N THR A 355 12.10 57.42 -22.27
CA THR A 355 11.96 58.87 -22.00
C THR A 355 12.28 59.19 -20.56
N ASP A 356 12.52 60.49 -20.33
CA ASP A 356 12.69 61.03 -18.99
C ASP A 356 12.01 62.42 -18.88
N ALA A 357 11.71 62.83 -17.69
CA ALA A 357 11.07 64.14 -17.46
C ALA A 357 11.34 64.69 -16.09
N ALA A 358 11.58 66.00 -15.98
CA ALA A 358 11.46 66.70 -14.70
C ALA A 358 10.00 66.61 -14.20
N CYS A 359 9.80 66.37 -12.92
CA CYS A 359 8.49 66.25 -12.26
C CYS A 359 8.32 67.21 -11.09
N VAL A 360 7.10 67.23 -10.55
CA VAL A 360 6.82 67.84 -9.23
C VAL A 360 6.03 66.81 -8.41
N SER A 361 6.62 66.35 -7.34
CA SER A 361 6.00 65.38 -6.44
C SER A 361 5.12 66.05 -5.37
N GLY A 362 4.64 65.23 -4.43
CA GLY A 362 3.81 65.69 -3.34
C GLY A 362 4.55 66.60 -2.34
N LYS A 363 3.83 67.52 -1.71
CA LYS A 363 4.35 68.53 -0.76
C LYS A 363 4.58 67.87 0.62
N ALA A 364 5.80 67.47 0.92
CA ALA A 364 6.15 66.76 2.16
C ALA A 364 5.81 67.55 3.43
N ILE A 365 6.06 68.89 3.44
CA ILE A 365 5.84 69.77 4.60
C ILE A 365 4.37 69.79 5.07
N ALA A 366 3.41 69.57 4.12
CA ALA A 366 1.99 69.57 4.43
C ALA A 366 1.40 68.16 4.68
N GLY A 367 2.23 67.12 4.85
CA GLY A 367 1.80 65.77 4.98
C GLY A 367 1.28 65.12 3.67
N HIS A 368 1.55 65.80 2.53
CA HIS A 368 1.14 65.34 1.19
C HIS A 368 2.32 64.79 0.37
N GLY A 369 3.36 64.30 1.03
CA GLY A 369 4.51 63.71 0.35
C GLY A 369 4.14 62.50 -0.48
N THR A 370 4.78 62.35 -1.64
CA THR A 370 4.68 61.10 -2.43
C THR A 370 5.38 59.99 -1.61
N PRO A 371 4.69 58.87 -1.26
CA PRO A 371 5.31 57.86 -0.46
C PRO A 371 6.35 57.04 -1.22
N ASP A 372 7.47 56.74 -0.58
CA ASP A 372 8.47 55.84 -1.09
C ASP A 372 7.89 54.40 -1.20
N GLY A 373 8.38 53.64 -2.18
CA GLY A 373 7.97 52.26 -2.31
C GLY A 373 7.95 51.77 -3.77
N THR A 374 7.61 50.52 -3.93
CA THR A 374 7.36 49.89 -5.25
C THR A 374 5.87 49.71 -5.44
N TYR A 375 5.34 50.26 -6.49
CA TYR A 375 3.89 50.32 -6.76
C TYR A 375 3.56 49.76 -8.13
N ALA A 376 2.38 49.17 -8.28
CA ALA A 376 1.84 48.87 -9.58
C ALA A 376 1.09 50.08 -10.20
N ILE A 377 1.30 50.34 -11.47
CA ILE A 377 0.36 51.20 -12.21
C ILE A 377 -0.88 50.34 -12.50
N THR A 378 -1.97 50.67 -11.80
CA THR A 378 -3.18 49.78 -11.81
C THR A 378 -3.98 49.88 -13.10
N TYR A 379 -4.04 51.09 -13.69
CA TYR A 379 -4.66 51.34 -14.97
C TYR A 379 -4.12 52.65 -15.62
N LYS A 380 -4.54 52.92 -16.84
CA LYS A 380 -4.24 54.16 -17.54
C LYS A 380 -5.54 54.75 -18.03
N GLU A 381 -5.80 56.03 -17.73
CA GLU A 381 -7.02 56.73 -18.10
C GLU A 381 -6.69 58.04 -18.84
N LYS A 382 -7.47 58.34 -19.88
CA LYS A 382 -7.38 59.59 -20.62
C LYS A 382 -8.51 60.51 -20.23
N ASP A 383 -8.22 61.85 -20.25
CA ASP A 383 -9.20 62.89 -19.95
C ASP A 383 -9.92 62.70 -18.61
N ALA A 384 -9.14 62.29 -17.57
CA ALA A 384 -9.64 62.11 -16.23
C ALA A 384 -9.78 63.45 -15.47
N THR A 385 -10.60 63.47 -14.43
CA THR A 385 -10.67 64.61 -13.49
C THR A 385 -10.26 64.13 -12.12
N LEU A 386 -9.17 64.68 -11.61
CA LEU A 386 -8.67 64.39 -10.26
C LEU A 386 -9.42 65.27 -9.28
N VAL A 387 -10.19 64.68 -8.39
CA VAL A 387 -10.97 65.40 -7.38
C VAL A 387 -10.38 65.14 -5.98
N GLY A 388 -10.18 66.17 -5.24
CA GLY A 388 -9.78 66.12 -3.82
C GLY A 388 -10.62 67.10 -2.98
N GLU A 389 -10.32 67.21 -1.68
CA GLU A 389 -11.12 68.01 -0.75
C GLU A 389 -11.32 69.45 -1.19
N ASN A 390 -10.26 70.06 -1.79
CA ASN A 390 -10.27 71.48 -2.17
C ASN A 390 -9.86 71.71 -3.63
N TYR A 391 -9.91 70.67 -4.50
CA TYR A 391 -9.55 70.84 -5.90
C TYR A 391 -10.34 69.91 -6.83
N SER A 392 -10.46 70.35 -8.05
CA SER A 392 -10.93 69.54 -9.18
C SER A 392 -10.04 69.89 -10.38
N SER A 393 -9.22 68.96 -10.79
CA SER A 393 -8.16 69.22 -11.81
C SER A 393 -8.32 68.24 -12.98
N PRO A 394 -8.68 68.74 -14.18
CA PRO A 394 -8.71 67.92 -15.37
C PRO A 394 -7.27 67.57 -15.82
N VAL A 395 -7.04 66.32 -16.14
CA VAL A 395 -5.77 65.80 -16.66
C VAL A 395 -5.99 65.02 -17.93
N LYS A 396 -5.05 65.05 -18.85
CA LYS A 396 -5.12 64.30 -20.09
C LYS A 396 -4.72 62.86 -19.94
N LEU A 397 -3.88 62.55 -18.96
CA LEU A 397 -3.36 61.20 -18.66
C LEU A 397 -3.26 61.02 -17.14
N TRP A 398 -3.85 59.95 -16.69
CA TRP A 398 -3.85 59.49 -15.30
C TRP A 398 -3.38 58.06 -15.20
N MET A 399 -2.40 57.81 -14.32
CA MET A 399 -1.82 56.51 -14.04
C MET A 399 -1.71 56.32 -12.52
N PRO A 400 -2.75 55.79 -11.87
CA PRO A 400 -2.74 55.58 -10.43
C PRO A 400 -1.77 54.47 -10.02
N LEU A 401 -1.12 54.67 -8.87
CA LEU A 401 -0.14 53.73 -8.31
C LEU A 401 -0.40 53.42 -6.83
N ASN A 402 -0.97 54.36 -6.05
CA ASN A 402 -1.31 54.14 -4.64
C ASN A 402 -2.56 54.95 -4.24
N GLY A 403 -3.73 54.29 -4.24
CA GLY A 403 -4.99 55.00 -3.98
C GLY A 403 -5.22 56.16 -4.94
N ASN A 404 -5.33 57.38 -4.43
CA ASN A 404 -5.52 58.59 -5.18
C ASN A 404 -4.18 59.25 -5.64
N ILE A 405 -3.05 58.56 -5.39
CA ILE A 405 -1.73 59.04 -5.83
C ILE A 405 -1.34 58.33 -7.13
N GLY A 406 -0.91 59.08 -8.11
CA GLY A 406 -0.50 58.56 -9.41
C GLY A 406 0.39 59.53 -10.17
N LEU A 407 0.83 59.08 -11.34
CA LEU A 407 1.53 59.89 -12.32
C LEU A 407 0.51 60.52 -13.29
N ASN A 408 0.60 61.86 -13.45
CA ASN A 408 -0.32 62.58 -14.32
C ASN A 408 0.36 63.78 -15.01
N ASP A 409 -0.19 64.21 -16.12
CA ASP A 409 0.17 65.47 -16.69
C ASP A 409 -0.43 66.64 -15.91
N ALA A 410 0.28 67.78 -15.88
CA ALA A 410 -0.16 68.96 -15.16
C ALA A 410 -0.06 70.22 -16.06
N SER A 411 -1.13 70.49 -16.78
CA SER A 411 -1.22 71.61 -17.72
C SER A 411 -1.19 72.96 -17.03
N TRP A 412 -1.54 73.05 -15.74
CA TRP A 412 -1.52 74.26 -14.91
C TRP A 412 -0.12 74.66 -14.44
N ARG A 413 0.90 73.81 -14.70
CA ARG A 413 2.29 74.06 -14.30
C ARG A 413 3.12 74.48 -15.51
N SER A 414 3.84 75.58 -15.38
CA SER A 414 4.82 76.04 -16.39
C SER A 414 6.24 75.54 -16.13
N LYS A 415 6.57 75.17 -14.86
CA LYS A 415 7.89 74.71 -14.41
C LYS A 415 7.79 73.38 -13.71
N PHE A 416 8.81 72.55 -13.87
CA PHE A 416 8.93 71.24 -13.27
C PHE A 416 10.37 71.04 -12.76
N GLY A 417 10.57 70.20 -11.76
CA GLY A 417 11.86 69.88 -11.17
C GLY A 417 12.32 70.82 -10.09
N GLY A 418 13.50 70.58 -9.53
CA GLY A 418 14.12 71.36 -8.45
C GLY A 418 13.26 71.38 -7.19
N ASP A 419 13.36 72.46 -6.42
CA ASP A 419 12.73 72.62 -5.13
C ASP A 419 11.26 73.01 -5.13
N ILE A 420 10.60 72.95 -6.30
CA ILE A 420 9.18 73.34 -6.48
C ILE A 420 8.29 72.56 -5.52
N TYR A 421 8.58 71.26 -5.31
CA TYR A 421 7.77 70.34 -4.48
C TYR A 421 7.74 70.78 -2.99
N ILE A 422 8.75 71.53 -2.51
CA ILE A 422 8.82 71.96 -1.12
C ILE A 422 7.63 72.85 -0.76
N ASN A 423 7.34 73.87 -1.54
CA ASN A 423 6.28 74.83 -1.30
C ASN A 423 5.10 74.75 -2.27
N GLY A 424 5.33 74.29 -3.48
CA GLY A 424 4.37 74.17 -4.54
C GLY A 424 4.11 72.74 -5.04
N GLY A 425 4.34 71.73 -4.17
CA GLY A 425 4.09 70.32 -4.49
C GLY A 425 2.63 69.98 -4.66
N SER A 426 2.36 68.81 -5.15
CA SER A 426 1.01 68.25 -5.27
C SER A 426 0.49 67.70 -3.93
N HIS A 427 -0.71 67.10 -3.92
CA HIS A 427 -1.26 66.35 -2.79
C HIS A 427 -0.82 64.88 -2.79
N GLY A 428 0.36 64.56 -3.35
CA GLY A 428 0.94 63.22 -3.39
C GLY A 428 1.22 62.73 -4.81
N CYS A 429 0.50 63.22 -5.84
CA CYS A 429 0.70 62.86 -7.21
C CYS A 429 2.04 63.31 -7.79
N VAL A 430 2.55 62.63 -8.76
CA VAL A 430 3.75 63.03 -9.51
C VAL A 430 3.33 63.68 -10.83
N ASN A 431 3.51 65.01 -10.87
CA ASN A 431 3.11 65.83 -12.03
C ASN A 431 4.25 65.90 -13.03
N ILE A 432 3.98 65.60 -14.30
CA ILE A 432 4.92 65.75 -15.43
C ILE A 432 4.33 66.62 -16.53
N LYS A 433 5.17 67.04 -17.46
CA LYS A 433 4.71 67.85 -18.63
C LYS A 433 3.88 66.98 -19.57
N ASN A 434 2.74 67.47 -20.05
CA ASN A 434 1.80 66.73 -20.91
C ASN A 434 2.48 66.03 -22.13
N LYS A 435 3.41 66.74 -22.83
CA LYS A 435 4.14 66.15 -23.97
C LYS A 435 4.91 64.88 -23.58
N LYS A 436 5.44 64.82 -22.32
CA LYS A 436 6.21 63.70 -21.82
C LYS A 436 5.29 62.57 -21.30
N ALA A 437 4.14 62.92 -20.75
CA ALA A 437 3.17 61.94 -20.26
C ALA A 437 2.55 61.10 -21.43
N LYS A 438 2.59 61.60 -22.68
CA LYS A 438 2.12 60.92 -23.86
C LYS A 438 3.09 59.92 -24.49
N GLN A 439 4.35 59.98 -24.10
CA GLN A 439 5.37 59.00 -24.50
C GLN A 439 5.31 57.77 -23.67
#